data_623e0db5c36eb278324f2cbcff0c686f
#
_entry.id   623e0db5c36eb278324f2cbcff0c686f
#
_cell.length_a   1.000
_cell.length_b   1.000
_cell.length_c   1.000
_cell.angle_alpha   90.00
_cell.angle_beta   90.00
_cell.angle_gamma   90.00
#
_symmetry.space_group_name_H-M   'P 1'
#
loop_
_entity.id
_entity.type
_entity.pdbx_description
1 polymer ?
#
loop_
_entity_poly.entity_id
_entity_poly.type
_entity_poly.pdbx_seq_one_letter_code
_entity_poly.pdbx_strand_id
1 'polypeptide(L)'
;LSTGEVYYRPKGFEEGIIFKADFYDRERLAENLQNINQKSTNCIVDFQPFYFSGKQTYRLVDWIPDELPRRYPAVYLGRGISVKSNLVSVSFKPETASNLLLVGINERLQSTRIQLNILLSLMHYYKKMGEDARFYLIDCMDPDDEYAVDEEVLNTLEDYGCHILVRNRQRNEILSQLAIQIRERKEKEDTFLFILEQDYFTSLKHNAEVELPVEDYSPVSTPANQNANDFLSDCPFPFTAESVMENPAKSKNKVDTVQHILQTVLTKGPDYGIHTILQVNKLDNLLFQEYSLNKKDIYSMFQYVVVQRTDSETAIKLALSDDFKPEQMSDDHERLRSYFRNDITGAEILYCPFDSITVNDIKNLMK
;
A
#
# COMPACT_ATOMS: atom_id res chain seq x y z
N LEU A 1 -5.82 -15.21 43.15
CA LEU A 1 -6.96 -15.96 42.63
C LEU A 1 -6.77 -17.43 42.96
N SER A 2 -7.78 -18.10 43.49
CA SER A 2 -7.79 -19.54 43.67
C SER A 2 -8.20 -20.25 42.37
N THR A 3 -8.05 -21.60 42.35
CA THR A 3 -8.41 -22.38 41.14
C THR A 3 -9.87 -22.18 40.78
N GLY A 4 -10.14 -21.74 39.55
CA GLY A 4 -11.48 -21.44 39.04
C GLY A 4 -11.97 -20.02 39.30
N GLU A 5 -11.21 -19.17 39.99
CA GLU A 5 -11.54 -17.76 40.14
C GLU A 5 -11.01 -16.95 38.97
N VAL A 6 -11.87 -16.07 38.47
CA VAL A 6 -11.57 -15.16 37.35
C VAL A 6 -11.76 -13.72 37.84
N TYR A 7 -10.76 -12.88 37.60
CA TYR A 7 -10.86 -11.44 37.80
C TYR A 7 -11.24 -10.79 36.46
N TYR A 8 -12.37 -10.12 36.43
CA TYR A 8 -12.86 -9.40 35.28
C TYR A 8 -12.90 -7.91 35.56
N ARG A 9 -12.19 -7.12 34.77
CA ARG A 9 -12.22 -5.65 34.86
C ARG A 9 -12.57 -5.09 33.47
N PRO A 10 -13.79 -4.52 33.33
CA PRO A 10 -14.16 -3.85 32.07
C PRO A 10 -13.28 -2.63 31.82
N LYS A 11 -13.04 -2.32 30.54
CA LYS A 11 -12.28 -1.12 30.13
C LYS A 11 -13.01 0.14 30.64
N GLY A 12 -12.29 1.02 31.35
CA GLY A 12 -12.83 2.27 31.91
C GLY A 12 -13.36 2.16 33.37
N PHE A 13 -13.23 1.00 34.00
CA PHE A 13 -13.56 0.83 35.43
C PHE A 13 -12.28 0.67 36.26
N GLU A 14 -12.21 1.36 37.40
CA GLU A 14 -11.07 1.26 38.31
C GLU A 14 -11.06 -0.07 39.09
N GLU A 15 -12.23 -0.61 39.40
CA GLU A 15 -12.39 -1.86 40.11
C GLU A 15 -12.88 -2.99 39.20
N GLY A 16 -12.39 -4.19 39.45
CA GLY A 16 -12.83 -5.41 38.78
C GLY A 16 -13.63 -6.31 39.71
N ILE A 17 -14.29 -7.29 39.14
CA ILE A 17 -15.10 -8.28 39.85
C ILE A 17 -14.36 -9.61 39.86
N ILE A 18 -14.27 -10.25 41.02
CA ILE A 18 -13.81 -11.64 41.12
C ILE A 18 -15.04 -12.52 41.16
N PHE A 19 -15.11 -13.48 40.27
CA PHE A 19 -16.16 -14.49 40.26
C PHE A 19 -15.54 -15.88 40.04
N LYS A 20 -16.24 -16.89 40.48
CA LYS A 20 -15.84 -18.27 40.26
C LYS A 20 -16.50 -18.76 38.99
N ALA A 21 -15.66 -19.18 38.01
CA ALA A 21 -16.16 -19.79 36.80
C ALA A 21 -16.68 -21.21 37.11
N ASP A 22 -17.84 -21.54 36.58
CA ASP A 22 -18.37 -22.88 36.69
C ASP A 22 -17.46 -23.87 35.93
N PHE A 23 -17.13 -24.95 36.63
CA PHE A 23 -16.39 -26.03 35.95
C PHE A 23 -17.35 -26.85 35.09
N TYR A 24 -17.02 -26.91 33.82
CA TYR A 24 -17.78 -27.73 32.87
C TYR A 24 -16.91 -28.89 32.41
N ASP A 25 -17.31 -30.12 32.74
CA ASP A 25 -16.67 -31.32 32.31
C ASP A 25 -16.81 -31.49 30.79
N ARG A 26 -15.76 -31.97 30.12
CA ARG A 26 -15.74 -32.17 28.66
C ARG A 26 -16.83 -33.12 28.17
N GLU A 27 -17.13 -34.17 28.94
CA GLU A 27 -18.18 -35.13 28.58
C GLU A 27 -19.54 -34.47 28.63
N ARG A 28 -19.81 -33.70 29.66
CA ARG A 28 -21.05 -32.97 29.85
C ARG A 28 -21.22 -31.83 28.83
N LEU A 29 -20.11 -31.21 28.44
CA LEU A 29 -20.10 -30.21 27.35
C LEU A 29 -20.48 -30.87 26.01
N ALA A 30 -19.87 -32.03 25.68
CA ALA A 30 -20.15 -32.75 24.47
C ALA A 30 -21.62 -33.21 24.38
N GLU A 31 -22.17 -33.73 25.50
CA GLU A 31 -23.58 -34.15 25.59
C GLU A 31 -24.54 -32.95 25.39
N ASN A 32 -24.26 -31.82 26.04
CA ASN A 32 -25.08 -30.62 25.87
C ASN A 32 -24.97 -30.02 24.46
N LEU A 33 -23.81 -30.04 23.84
CA LEU A 33 -23.66 -29.61 22.45
C LEU A 33 -24.44 -30.51 21.48
N GLN A 34 -24.49 -31.86 21.73
CA GLN A 34 -25.33 -32.76 20.96
C GLN A 34 -26.82 -32.42 21.14
N ASN A 35 -27.26 -32.17 22.38
CA ASN A 35 -28.64 -31.79 22.69
C ASN A 35 -29.04 -30.49 22.02
N ILE A 36 -28.13 -29.47 22.00
CA ILE A 36 -28.36 -28.20 21.32
C ILE A 36 -28.45 -28.43 19.80
N ASN A 37 -27.53 -29.19 19.21
CA ASN A 37 -27.55 -29.52 17.79
C ASN A 37 -28.86 -30.22 17.38
N GLN A 38 -29.34 -31.21 18.18
CA GLN A 38 -30.60 -31.86 17.91
C GLN A 38 -31.80 -30.94 17.98
N LYS A 39 -31.79 -29.95 18.89
CA LYS A 39 -32.84 -28.94 18.97
C LYS A 39 -32.74 -27.89 17.83
N SER A 40 -31.53 -27.54 17.41
CA SER A 40 -31.33 -26.59 16.32
C SER A 40 -31.72 -27.12 14.95
N THR A 41 -31.69 -28.43 14.72
CA THR A 41 -32.12 -29.06 13.46
C THR A 41 -33.61 -28.80 13.16
N ASN A 42 -34.40 -28.46 14.17
CA ASN A 42 -35.82 -28.15 14.02
C ASN A 42 -36.08 -26.60 13.89
N CYS A 43 -35.07 -25.79 14.01
CA CYS A 43 -35.18 -24.34 13.83
C CYS A 43 -34.73 -24.01 12.42
N ILE A 44 -35.64 -23.48 11.59
CA ILE A 44 -35.29 -22.85 10.30
C ILE A 44 -34.61 -21.53 10.66
N VAL A 45 -33.36 -21.58 10.99
CA VAL A 45 -32.52 -20.39 11.15
C VAL A 45 -31.61 -20.36 9.95
N ASP A 46 -31.80 -19.35 9.12
CA ASP A 46 -30.96 -19.04 7.94
C ASP A 46 -29.61 -18.46 8.39
N PHE A 47 -29.06 -19.05 9.46
CA PHE A 47 -27.81 -18.60 10.08
C PHE A 47 -26.79 -19.74 9.97
N GLN A 48 -25.76 -19.52 9.16
CA GLN A 48 -24.60 -20.37 9.16
C GLN A 48 -23.70 -20.01 10.34
N PRO A 49 -23.44 -20.93 11.29
CA PRO A 49 -22.58 -20.65 12.41
C PRO A 49 -21.17 -20.33 11.91
N PHE A 50 -20.67 -19.16 12.29
CA PHE A 50 -19.31 -18.76 11.98
C PHE A 50 -18.36 -19.30 13.06
N TYR A 51 -17.47 -20.21 12.66
CA TYR A 51 -16.45 -20.74 13.55
C TYR A 51 -15.10 -20.08 13.24
N PHE A 52 -14.57 -19.32 14.17
CA PHE A 52 -13.26 -18.70 14.06
C PHE A 52 -12.22 -19.51 14.85
N SER A 53 -11.43 -20.33 14.16
CA SER A 53 -10.37 -21.14 14.78
C SER A 53 -9.07 -20.35 15.03
N GLY A 54 -8.92 -19.16 14.46
CA GLY A 54 -7.67 -18.41 14.41
C GLY A 54 -6.62 -18.97 13.43
N LYS A 55 -6.93 -20.11 12.78
CA LYS A 55 -6.07 -20.79 11.81
C LYS A 55 -6.63 -20.75 10.38
N GLN A 56 -7.71 -20.01 10.18
CA GLN A 56 -8.35 -19.92 8.87
C GLN A 56 -7.52 -19.06 7.95
N THR A 57 -7.24 -19.56 6.76
CA THR A 57 -6.70 -18.81 5.65
C THR A 57 -7.83 -18.38 4.71
N TYR A 58 -7.66 -17.27 4.05
CA TYR A 58 -8.67 -16.72 3.15
C TYR A 58 -8.04 -16.41 1.81
N ARG A 59 -8.68 -16.82 0.72
CA ARG A 59 -8.22 -16.49 -0.63
C ARG A 59 -8.99 -15.28 -1.15
N LEU A 60 -8.30 -14.37 -1.81
CA LEU A 60 -8.90 -13.17 -2.38
C LEU A 60 -10.10 -13.48 -3.29
N VAL A 61 -9.96 -14.48 -4.15
CA VAL A 61 -10.99 -14.87 -5.14
C VAL A 61 -12.33 -15.26 -4.54
N ASP A 62 -12.34 -15.71 -3.28
CA ASP A 62 -13.55 -16.15 -2.58
C ASP A 62 -14.26 -14.99 -1.88
N TRP A 63 -13.62 -13.81 -1.80
CA TRP A 63 -14.07 -12.67 -0.99
C TRP A 63 -14.19 -11.36 -1.75
N ILE A 64 -13.71 -11.28 -2.97
CA ILE A 64 -13.89 -10.09 -3.81
C ILE A 64 -15.38 -9.89 -4.05
N PRO A 65 -15.96 -8.70 -3.77
CA PRO A 65 -17.38 -8.47 -3.98
C PRO A 65 -17.76 -8.51 -5.47
N ASP A 66 -18.94 -9.04 -5.76
CA ASP A 66 -19.49 -8.99 -7.12
C ASP A 66 -19.73 -7.56 -7.59
N GLU A 67 -20.15 -6.67 -6.68
CA GLU A 67 -20.35 -5.25 -6.97
C GLU A 67 -19.14 -4.46 -6.46
N LEU A 68 -18.38 -3.88 -7.38
CA LEU A 68 -17.24 -3.03 -7.08
C LEU A 68 -17.66 -1.56 -6.96
N PRO A 69 -16.99 -0.76 -6.11
CA PRO A 69 -17.26 0.66 -6.00
C PRO A 69 -16.95 1.37 -7.31
N ARG A 70 -17.87 2.25 -7.78
CA ARG A 70 -17.78 2.87 -9.12
C ARG A 70 -16.88 4.10 -9.18
N ARG A 71 -16.56 4.71 -8.04
CA ARG A 71 -15.90 6.02 -8.03
C ARG A 71 -14.38 5.94 -7.94
N TYR A 72 -13.88 5.03 -7.13
CA TYR A 72 -12.45 4.86 -6.90
C TYR A 72 -12.13 3.38 -6.77
N PRO A 73 -10.95 2.94 -7.25
CA PRO A 73 -10.54 1.56 -7.10
C PRO A 73 -10.43 1.19 -5.61
N ALA A 74 -11.08 0.11 -5.24
CA ALA A 74 -10.96 -0.47 -3.92
C ALA A 74 -10.22 -1.80 -4.00
N VAL A 75 -9.28 -1.98 -3.09
CA VAL A 75 -8.53 -3.22 -2.92
C VAL A 75 -8.83 -3.82 -1.56
N TYR A 76 -8.69 -5.11 -1.48
CA TYR A 76 -9.01 -5.87 -0.29
C TYR A 76 -7.74 -6.52 0.27
N LEU A 77 -7.44 -6.24 1.55
CA LEU A 77 -6.22 -6.70 2.22
C LEU A 77 -6.40 -8.04 2.91
N GLY A 78 -7.62 -8.33 3.37
CA GLY A 78 -7.93 -9.51 4.15
C GLY A 78 -9.19 -9.34 5.01
N ARG A 79 -9.30 -10.12 6.06
CA ARG A 79 -10.45 -10.13 6.96
C ARG A 79 -10.08 -9.69 8.37
N GLY A 80 -10.84 -8.75 8.92
CA GLY A 80 -10.68 -8.28 10.29
C GLY A 80 -10.84 -9.41 11.31
N ILE A 81 -9.98 -9.43 12.31
CA ILE A 81 -10.04 -10.39 13.42
C ILE A 81 -11.02 -9.84 14.46
N SER A 82 -12.30 -10.06 14.21
CA SER A 82 -13.38 -9.65 15.12
C SER A 82 -14.62 -10.52 14.90
N VAL A 83 -15.56 -10.48 15.83
CA VAL A 83 -16.82 -11.20 15.73
C VAL A 83 -17.61 -10.80 14.45
N LYS A 84 -17.48 -9.55 14.03
CA LYS A 84 -18.04 -9.03 12.77
C LYS A 84 -16.99 -8.99 11.67
N SER A 85 -16.24 -10.03 11.47
CA SER A 85 -15.15 -10.15 10.51
C SER A 85 -15.43 -9.49 9.14
N ASN A 86 -15.26 -8.18 9.07
CA ASN A 86 -15.46 -7.39 7.85
C ASN A 86 -14.21 -7.46 6.97
N LEU A 87 -14.40 -7.27 5.67
CA LEU A 87 -13.28 -7.08 4.74
C LEU A 87 -12.53 -5.78 5.09
N VAL A 88 -11.22 -5.88 5.18
CA VAL A 88 -10.34 -4.71 5.29
C VAL A 88 -10.01 -4.23 3.90
N SER A 89 -10.42 -3.01 3.58
CA SER A 89 -10.27 -2.46 2.25
C SER A 89 -9.59 -1.09 2.28
N VAL A 90 -8.93 -0.78 1.18
CA VAL A 90 -8.29 0.51 0.89
C VAL A 90 -8.86 1.04 -0.42
N SER A 91 -9.11 2.34 -0.51
CA SER A 91 -9.50 2.99 -1.77
C SER A 91 -8.46 4.03 -2.16
N PHE A 92 -7.89 3.88 -3.33
CA PHE A 92 -6.95 4.85 -3.87
C PHE A 92 -7.73 5.98 -4.54
N LYS A 93 -7.47 7.21 -4.08
CA LYS A 93 -8.10 8.42 -4.59
C LYS A 93 -7.01 9.38 -5.04
N PRO A 94 -7.28 10.25 -6.03
CA PRO A 94 -6.34 11.29 -6.43
C PRO A 94 -6.27 12.41 -5.37
N GLU A 95 -5.70 12.07 -4.22
CA GLU A 95 -5.50 12.97 -3.08
C GLU A 95 -4.15 12.71 -2.44
N THR A 96 -3.56 13.75 -1.87
CA THR A 96 -2.22 13.70 -1.23
C THR A 96 -2.09 12.51 -0.29
N ALA A 97 -0.90 11.89 -0.30
CA ALA A 97 -0.55 10.72 0.52
C ALA A 97 -1.36 9.45 0.26
N SER A 98 -2.19 9.37 -0.77
CA SER A 98 -2.96 8.17 -1.12
C SER A 98 -2.05 7.04 -1.64
N ASN A 99 -1.09 6.65 -0.82
CA ASN A 99 -0.16 5.53 -1.00
C ASN A 99 -0.28 4.56 0.18
N LEU A 100 0.27 3.36 0.02
CA LEU A 100 0.28 2.33 1.05
C LEU A 100 1.72 1.92 1.38
N LEU A 101 2.05 1.95 2.67
CA LEU A 101 3.31 1.46 3.21
C LEU A 101 3.10 0.14 3.93
N LEU A 102 3.92 -0.87 3.59
CA LEU A 102 4.03 -2.10 4.35
C LEU A 102 5.34 -2.08 5.13
N VAL A 103 5.26 -2.29 6.43
CA VAL A 103 6.42 -2.33 7.32
C VAL A 103 6.47 -3.65 8.05
N GLY A 104 7.59 -4.32 7.96
CA GLY A 104 7.84 -5.56 8.69
C GLY A 104 8.72 -6.53 7.91
N ILE A 105 9.34 -7.42 8.65
CA ILE A 105 10.23 -8.43 8.08
C ILE A 105 9.42 -9.34 7.17
N ASN A 106 9.81 -9.40 5.90
CA ASN A 106 9.10 -10.19 4.88
C ASN A 106 9.46 -11.69 4.96
N GLU A 107 9.47 -12.24 6.18
CA GLU A 107 9.65 -13.67 6.32
C GLU A 107 8.52 -14.41 5.60
N ARG A 108 8.89 -15.40 4.78
CA ARG A 108 7.94 -16.29 4.09
C ARG A 108 6.92 -15.54 3.21
N LEU A 109 7.36 -14.51 2.52
CA LEU A 109 6.55 -13.73 1.56
C LEU A 109 5.32 -13.04 2.16
N GLN A 110 5.30 -12.73 3.44
CA GLN A 110 4.10 -12.15 4.06
C GLN A 110 3.72 -10.79 3.46
N SER A 111 4.68 -9.88 3.30
CA SER A 111 4.46 -8.56 2.70
C SER A 111 4.21 -8.67 1.20
N THR A 112 4.99 -9.49 0.51
CA THR A 112 4.83 -9.76 -0.93
C THR A 112 3.45 -10.31 -1.24
N ARG A 113 2.94 -11.24 -0.46
CA ARG A 113 1.58 -11.77 -0.55
C ARG A 113 0.53 -10.67 -0.53
N ILE A 114 0.63 -9.72 0.42
CA ILE A 114 -0.31 -8.61 0.52
C ILE A 114 -0.23 -7.74 -0.74
N GLN A 115 0.98 -7.40 -1.20
CA GLN A 115 1.16 -6.58 -2.41
C GLN A 115 0.58 -7.26 -3.66
N LEU A 116 0.84 -8.54 -3.85
CA LEU A 116 0.31 -9.28 -5.01
C LEU A 116 -1.22 -9.40 -4.98
N ASN A 117 -1.83 -9.56 -3.80
CA ASN A 117 -3.29 -9.51 -3.66
C ASN A 117 -3.86 -8.12 -3.97
N ILE A 118 -3.18 -7.05 -3.57
CA ILE A 118 -3.55 -5.67 -3.94
C ILE A 118 -3.46 -5.48 -5.45
N LEU A 119 -2.35 -5.89 -6.06
CA LEU A 119 -2.14 -5.82 -7.50
C LEU A 119 -3.26 -6.54 -8.26
N LEU A 120 -3.54 -7.80 -7.91
CA LEU A 120 -4.59 -8.59 -8.55
C LEU A 120 -5.98 -7.96 -8.35
N SER A 121 -6.26 -7.39 -7.16
CA SER A 121 -7.52 -6.67 -6.90
C SER A 121 -7.67 -5.45 -7.82
N LEU A 122 -6.61 -4.67 -8.02
CA LEU A 122 -6.61 -3.50 -8.90
C LEU A 122 -6.78 -3.91 -10.37
N MET A 123 -6.00 -4.87 -10.84
CA MET A 123 -6.11 -5.38 -12.21
C MET A 123 -7.54 -5.89 -12.50
N HIS A 124 -8.14 -6.64 -11.57
CA HIS A 124 -9.51 -7.08 -11.67
C HIS A 124 -10.51 -5.91 -11.69
N TYR A 125 -10.30 -4.90 -10.83
CA TYR A 125 -11.15 -3.71 -10.78
C TYR A 125 -11.20 -3.00 -12.14
N TYR A 126 -10.04 -2.62 -12.69
CA TYR A 126 -9.96 -1.88 -13.95
C TYR A 126 -10.50 -2.69 -15.13
N LYS A 127 -10.19 -3.98 -15.18
CA LYS A 127 -10.76 -4.87 -16.19
C LYS A 127 -12.28 -4.91 -16.13
N LYS A 128 -12.86 -5.03 -14.93
CA LYS A 128 -14.31 -5.12 -14.74
C LYS A 128 -15.02 -3.79 -15.04
N MET A 129 -14.35 -2.66 -14.79
CA MET A 129 -14.86 -1.32 -15.12
C MET A 129 -14.68 -0.97 -16.59
N GLY A 130 -13.83 -1.67 -17.32
CA GLY A 130 -13.47 -1.34 -18.71
C GLY A 130 -12.68 -0.04 -18.81
N GLU A 131 -11.91 0.28 -17.76
CA GLU A 131 -11.03 1.44 -17.66
C GLU A 131 -9.57 1.01 -17.77
N ASP A 132 -8.71 1.90 -18.29
CA ASP A 132 -7.28 1.62 -18.43
C ASP A 132 -6.50 2.10 -17.21
N ALA A 133 -5.54 1.30 -16.79
CA ALA A 133 -4.56 1.65 -15.76
C ALA A 133 -3.21 0.99 -16.04
N ARG A 134 -2.15 1.55 -15.48
CA ARG A 134 -0.79 1.02 -15.61
C ARG A 134 -0.31 0.41 -14.32
N PHE A 135 0.26 -0.78 -14.43
CA PHE A 135 0.77 -1.52 -13.28
C PHE A 135 2.26 -1.78 -13.47
N TYR A 136 3.06 -1.28 -12.55
CA TYR A 136 4.51 -1.48 -12.51
C TYR A 136 4.86 -2.21 -11.22
N LEU A 137 5.56 -3.34 -11.35
CA LEU A 137 6.08 -4.12 -10.23
C LEU A 137 7.60 -4.08 -10.26
N ILE A 138 8.20 -3.32 -9.36
CA ILE A 138 9.63 -3.35 -9.11
C ILE A 138 9.91 -4.51 -8.15
N ASP A 139 10.47 -5.58 -8.69
CA ASP A 139 10.91 -6.71 -7.91
C ASP A 139 12.41 -6.56 -7.60
N CYS A 140 12.73 -6.32 -6.33
CA CYS A 140 14.10 -6.18 -5.87
C CYS A 140 14.67 -7.46 -5.26
N MET A 141 13.88 -8.53 -5.18
CA MET A 141 14.31 -9.81 -4.62
C MET A 141 15.37 -10.47 -5.49
N ASP A 142 16.21 -11.27 -4.87
CA ASP A 142 17.11 -12.15 -5.61
C ASP A 142 16.30 -13.33 -6.14
N PRO A 143 16.36 -13.65 -7.45
CA PRO A 143 15.64 -14.78 -8.03
C PRO A 143 16.01 -16.14 -7.40
N ASP A 144 17.22 -16.23 -6.84
CA ASP A 144 17.69 -17.44 -6.17
C ASP A 144 17.29 -17.50 -4.68
N ASP A 145 16.57 -16.50 -4.17
CA ASP A 145 16.07 -16.50 -2.80
C ASP A 145 14.94 -17.52 -2.64
N GLU A 146 14.98 -18.28 -1.54
CA GLU A 146 13.92 -19.23 -1.17
C GLU A 146 12.53 -18.57 -1.11
N TYR A 147 12.51 -17.26 -0.85
CA TYR A 147 11.29 -16.45 -0.74
C TYR A 147 11.02 -15.57 -1.98
N ALA A 148 11.66 -15.83 -3.10
CA ALA A 148 11.35 -15.16 -4.36
C ALA A 148 9.91 -15.47 -4.81
N VAL A 149 9.30 -14.54 -5.52
CA VAL A 149 7.98 -14.79 -6.12
C VAL A 149 8.11 -15.84 -7.21
N ASP A 150 7.16 -16.75 -7.26
CA ASP A 150 7.11 -17.79 -8.30
C ASP A 150 7.12 -17.16 -9.70
N GLU A 151 8.07 -17.56 -10.53
CA GLU A 151 8.24 -17.05 -11.88
C GLU A 151 6.98 -17.27 -12.74
N GLU A 152 6.24 -18.36 -12.55
CA GLU A 152 5.00 -18.62 -13.28
C GLU A 152 3.90 -17.61 -12.91
N VAL A 153 3.87 -17.17 -11.64
CA VAL A 153 2.96 -16.12 -11.17
C VAL A 153 3.33 -14.78 -11.81
N LEU A 154 4.62 -14.41 -11.81
CA LEU A 154 5.10 -13.18 -12.42
C LEU A 154 4.80 -13.14 -13.93
N ASN A 155 5.17 -14.17 -14.66
CA ASN A 155 4.89 -14.29 -16.09
C ASN A 155 3.40 -14.18 -16.40
N THR A 156 2.55 -14.80 -15.58
CA THR A 156 1.09 -14.69 -15.74
C THR A 156 0.60 -13.27 -15.49
N LEU A 157 1.13 -12.54 -14.51
CA LEU A 157 0.79 -11.12 -14.31
C LEU A 157 1.22 -10.24 -15.49
N GLU A 158 2.38 -10.52 -16.11
CA GLU A 158 2.84 -9.84 -17.32
C GLU A 158 1.90 -10.09 -18.50
N ASP A 159 1.42 -11.31 -18.69
CA ASP A 159 0.46 -11.68 -19.74
C ASP A 159 -0.85 -10.86 -19.64
N TYR A 160 -1.19 -10.41 -18.44
CA TYR A 160 -2.37 -9.56 -18.18
C TYR A 160 -2.06 -8.07 -18.05
N GLY A 161 -0.86 -7.62 -18.41
CA GLY A 161 -0.51 -6.20 -18.56
C GLY A 161 0.21 -5.57 -17.37
N CYS A 162 0.72 -6.35 -16.43
CA CYS A 162 1.64 -5.83 -15.41
C CYS A 162 3.06 -5.76 -15.96
N HIS A 163 3.75 -4.63 -15.78
CA HIS A 163 5.15 -4.48 -16.17
C HIS A 163 6.07 -4.84 -15.01
N ILE A 164 6.79 -5.95 -15.14
CA ILE A 164 7.73 -6.43 -14.11
C ILE A 164 9.15 -5.90 -14.39
N LEU A 165 9.74 -5.24 -13.41
CA LEU A 165 10.99 -4.50 -13.53
C LEU A 165 12.06 -5.09 -12.60
N VAL A 166 12.86 -5.99 -13.15
CA VAL A 166 13.92 -6.70 -12.40
C VAL A 166 15.26 -5.98 -12.45
N ARG A 167 15.56 -5.26 -13.55
CA ARG A 167 16.86 -4.61 -13.73
C ARG A 167 16.88 -3.19 -13.21
N ASN A 168 17.93 -2.79 -12.50
CA ASN A 168 18.08 -1.44 -11.95
C ASN A 168 17.87 -0.32 -12.99
N ARG A 169 18.34 -0.51 -14.22
CA ARG A 169 18.14 0.46 -15.30
C ARG A 169 16.65 0.68 -15.58
N GLN A 170 15.88 -0.39 -15.74
CA GLN A 170 14.44 -0.32 -15.99
C GLN A 170 13.69 0.35 -14.84
N ARG A 171 14.07 0.01 -13.59
CA ARG A 171 13.50 0.62 -12.38
C ARG A 171 13.74 2.12 -12.35
N ASN A 172 14.96 2.57 -12.62
CA ASN A 172 15.32 3.99 -12.65
C ASN A 172 14.62 4.73 -13.81
N GLU A 173 14.51 4.10 -14.98
CA GLU A 173 13.80 4.66 -16.14
C GLU A 173 12.32 4.92 -15.83
N ILE A 174 11.63 3.96 -15.20
CA ILE A 174 10.22 4.13 -14.83
C ILE A 174 10.05 5.21 -13.77
N LEU A 175 10.86 5.21 -12.71
CA LEU A 175 10.79 6.28 -11.70
C LEU A 175 10.97 7.66 -12.33
N SER A 176 11.94 7.80 -13.26
CA SER A 176 12.18 9.04 -13.99
C SER A 176 10.98 9.44 -14.85
N GLN A 177 10.36 8.50 -15.56
CA GLN A 177 9.16 8.75 -16.37
C GLN A 177 7.98 9.22 -15.50
N LEU A 178 7.75 8.61 -14.34
CA LEU A 178 6.71 9.04 -13.42
C LEU A 178 6.97 10.45 -12.88
N ALA A 179 8.22 10.78 -12.53
CA ALA A 179 8.58 12.13 -12.09
C ALA A 179 8.39 13.18 -13.19
N ILE A 180 8.69 12.84 -14.45
CA ILE A 180 8.43 13.70 -15.61
C ILE A 180 6.92 13.90 -15.80
N GLN A 181 6.13 12.84 -15.73
CA GLN A 181 4.67 12.91 -15.83
C GLN A 181 4.07 13.87 -14.77
N ILE A 182 4.55 13.81 -13.53
CA ILE A 182 4.14 14.71 -12.46
C ILE A 182 4.55 16.17 -12.78
N ARG A 183 5.78 16.36 -13.28
CA ARG A 183 6.31 17.71 -13.62
C ARG A 183 5.51 18.36 -14.74
N GLU A 184 5.16 17.60 -15.75
CA GLU A 184 4.40 18.08 -16.91
C GLU A 184 2.92 18.29 -16.62
N ARG A 185 2.45 17.91 -15.42
CA ARG A 185 1.05 17.99 -15.00
C ARG A 185 0.09 17.37 -16.00
N LYS A 186 0.51 16.28 -16.64
CA LYS A 186 -0.33 15.55 -17.57
C LYS A 186 -1.19 14.59 -16.78
N GLU A 187 -2.49 14.84 -16.75
CA GLU A 187 -3.47 13.83 -16.33
C GLU A 187 -3.38 12.67 -17.31
N LYS A 188 -3.09 11.50 -16.80
CA LYS A 188 -3.03 10.25 -17.55
C LYS A 188 -3.82 9.19 -16.80
N GLU A 189 -3.86 8.03 -17.40
CA GLU A 189 -4.39 6.81 -16.79
C GLU A 189 -3.81 6.59 -15.39
N ASP A 190 -4.64 6.10 -14.48
CA ASP A 190 -4.20 5.74 -13.14
C ASP A 190 -3.01 4.79 -13.21
N THR A 191 -2.02 5.06 -12.38
CA THR A 191 -0.76 4.31 -12.37
C THR A 191 -0.49 3.78 -10.97
N PHE A 192 -0.19 2.48 -10.88
CA PHE A 192 0.12 1.82 -9.62
C PHE A 192 1.55 1.29 -9.66
N LEU A 193 2.38 1.79 -8.76
CA LEU A 193 3.77 1.40 -8.59
C LEU A 193 3.91 0.52 -7.35
N PHE A 194 4.28 -0.73 -7.56
CA PHE A 194 4.60 -1.69 -6.51
C PHE A 194 6.10 -1.81 -6.36
N ILE A 195 6.63 -1.72 -5.14
CA ILE A 195 8.05 -1.93 -4.84
C ILE A 195 8.14 -3.03 -3.79
N LEU A 196 8.57 -4.21 -4.24
CA LEU A 196 8.85 -5.35 -3.38
C LEU A 196 10.26 -5.21 -2.82
N GLU A 197 10.42 -5.38 -1.51
CA GLU A 197 11.74 -5.42 -0.86
C GLU A 197 12.63 -4.21 -1.20
N GLN A 198 12.15 -2.99 -0.90
CA GLN A 198 12.93 -1.75 -1.15
C GLN A 198 14.35 -1.84 -0.60
N ASP A 199 14.55 -2.57 0.49
CA ASP A 199 15.85 -2.75 1.14
C ASP A 199 16.93 -3.32 0.20
N TYR A 200 16.54 -4.01 -0.85
CA TYR A 200 17.43 -4.54 -1.89
C TYR A 200 17.48 -3.68 -3.15
N PHE A 201 16.81 -2.52 -3.18
CA PHE A 201 16.88 -1.60 -4.31
C PHE A 201 18.22 -0.85 -4.33
N THR A 202 19.21 -1.43 -4.99
CA THR A 202 20.60 -0.97 -4.99
C THR A 202 20.77 0.50 -5.42
N SER A 203 20.09 0.93 -6.49
CA SER A 203 20.19 2.32 -6.96
C SER A 203 19.63 3.32 -5.94
N LEU A 204 18.57 2.95 -5.22
CA LEU A 204 17.98 3.75 -4.16
C LEU A 204 18.92 3.81 -2.95
N LYS A 205 19.47 2.67 -2.55
CA LYS A 205 20.40 2.55 -1.43
C LYS A 205 21.67 3.38 -1.61
N HIS A 206 22.21 3.40 -2.81
CA HIS A 206 23.40 4.18 -3.16
C HIS A 206 23.07 5.60 -3.63
N ASN A 207 21.80 5.99 -3.61
CA ASN A 207 21.32 7.28 -4.10
C ASN A 207 21.87 7.64 -5.48
N ALA A 208 21.75 6.71 -6.43
CA ALA A 208 22.28 6.85 -7.77
C ALA A 208 21.72 8.08 -8.48
N GLU A 209 22.59 8.75 -9.25
CA GLU A 209 22.18 9.86 -10.09
C GLU A 209 21.53 9.34 -11.38
N VAL A 210 20.49 10.00 -11.82
CA VAL A 210 19.74 9.70 -13.05
C VAL A 210 19.56 10.99 -13.84
N GLU A 211 19.88 10.93 -15.12
CA GLU A 211 19.62 12.03 -16.04
C GLU A 211 18.14 12.09 -16.42
N LEU A 212 17.48 13.18 -16.07
CA LEU A 212 16.11 13.43 -16.52
C LEU A 212 16.17 14.15 -17.88
N PRO A 213 15.50 13.64 -18.92
CA PRO A 213 15.40 14.36 -20.18
C PRO A 213 14.75 15.71 -19.96
N VAL A 214 15.39 16.74 -20.48
CA VAL A 214 14.81 18.09 -20.55
C VAL A 214 14.11 18.16 -21.91
N GLU A 215 12.77 18.26 -21.90
CA GLU A 215 12.08 18.64 -23.12
C GLU A 215 12.52 20.05 -23.49
N ASP A 216 13.02 20.23 -24.71
CA ASP A 216 13.25 21.55 -25.28
C ASP A 216 11.90 22.28 -25.32
N TYR A 217 11.66 23.12 -24.32
CA TYR A 217 10.64 24.15 -24.43
C TYR A 217 11.09 25.14 -25.50
N SER A 218 10.82 24.84 -26.74
CA SER A 218 10.70 25.88 -27.75
C SER A 218 9.52 26.74 -27.31
N PRO A 219 9.75 28.01 -26.90
CA PRO A 219 8.63 28.86 -26.56
C PRO A 219 7.73 28.91 -27.78
N VAL A 220 6.49 28.46 -27.63
CA VAL A 220 5.46 28.66 -28.67
C VAL A 220 5.49 30.14 -28.96
N SER A 221 5.99 30.48 -30.16
CA SER A 221 5.97 31.86 -30.64
C SER A 221 4.50 32.26 -30.72
N THR A 222 4.04 32.96 -29.70
CA THR A 222 2.76 33.64 -29.73
C THR A 222 2.83 34.58 -30.94
N PRO A 223 1.89 34.51 -31.89
CA PRO A 223 1.88 35.39 -33.03
C PRO A 223 1.82 36.82 -32.48
N ALA A 224 2.85 37.59 -32.81
CA ALA A 224 2.99 38.96 -32.38
C ALA A 224 1.73 39.75 -32.80
N ASN A 225 0.90 40.07 -31.84
CA ASN A 225 -0.24 40.96 -32.05
C ASN A 225 0.33 42.38 -32.31
N GLN A 226 0.30 42.81 -33.56
CA GLN A 226 0.90 44.08 -34.04
C GLN A 226 0.22 45.33 -33.49
N ASN A 227 -0.59 45.29 -32.45
CA ASN A 227 -1.35 46.41 -31.91
C ASN A 227 -1.02 46.79 -30.45
N ALA A 228 0.18 46.50 -29.95
CA ALA A 228 0.58 46.83 -28.56
C ALA A 228 1.47 48.09 -28.45
N ASN A 229 1.53 48.99 -29.46
CA ASN A 229 2.39 50.16 -29.41
C ASN A 229 1.77 51.42 -28.82
N ASP A 230 0.54 51.36 -28.30
CA ASP A 230 -0.15 52.60 -27.85
C ASP A 230 -0.32 52.74 -26.32
N PHE A 231 0.30 51.89 -25.50
CA PHE A 231 0.08 51.95 -24.03
C PHE A 231 1.32 52.17 -23.15
N LEU A 232 2.49 52.50 -23.70
CA LEU A 232 3.74 52.66 -22.92
C LEU A 232 4.39 54.05 -23.06
N SER A 233 3.63 55.14 -23.29
CA SER A 233 4.22 56.48 -23.40
C SER A 233 4.39 57.23 -22.07
N ASP A 234 3.92 56.71 -20.93
CA ASP A 234 3.92 57.47 -19.66
C ASP A 234 4.62 56.79 -18.47
N CYS A 235 5.66 55.96 -18.68
CA CYS A 235 6.50 55.47 -17.59
C CYS A 235 7.84 56.22 -17.50
N PRO A 236 8.12 56.98 -16.42
CA PRO A 236 9.31 57.82 -16.32
C PRO A 236 10.57 57.12 -15.77
N PHE A 237 10.75 55.83 -16.01
CA PHE A 237 11.97 55.11 -15.63
C PHE A 237 12.72 54.60 -16.86
N PRO A 238 13.97 55.02 -17.06
CA PRO A 238 14.80 54.48 -18.15
C PRO A 238 15.26 53.08 -17.80
N PHE A 239 14.61 52.06 -18.37
CA PHE A 239 15.20 50.74 -18.43
C PHE A 239 16.26 50.73 -19.52
N THR A 240 17.53 50.76 -19.12
CA THR A 240 18.64 50.40 -19.99
C THR A 240 18.57 48.89 -20.24
N ALA A 241 18.06 48.51 -21.40
CA ALA A 241 18.14 47.16 -21.89
C ALA A 241 19.59 46.90 -22.32
N GLU A 242 20.45 46.51 -21.40
CA GLU A 242 21.63 45.76 -21.77
C GLU A 242 21.17 44.34 -22.16
N SER A 243 21.12 44.15 -23.46
CA SER A 243 20.92 42.83 -24.09
C SER A 243 22.07 41.91 -23.71
N VAL A 244 21.90 41.14 -22.65
CA VAL A 244 22.68 39.95 -22.45
C VAL A 244 22.15 38.92 -23.50
N MET A 245 22.85 38.87 -24.62
CA MET A 245 22.77 37.70 -25.51
C MET A 245 23.36 36.51 -24.75
N GLU A 246 22.54 35.86 -23.96
CA GLU A 246 22.86 34.52 -23.49
C GLU A 246 22.85 33.60 -24.71
N ASN A 247 24.03 33.08 -25.04
CA ASN A 247 24.18 31.96 -25.97
C ASN A 247 23.14 30.90 -25.60
N PRO A 248 22.50 30.22 -26.57
CA PRO A 248 21.67 29.09 -26.29
C PRO A 248 22.57 28.00 -25.68
N ALA A 249 22.69 28.06 -24.36
CA ALA A 249 23.37 27.05 -23.59
C ALA A 249 22.63 25.74 -23.92
N LYS A 250 23.36 24.77 -24.45
CA LYS A 250 22.93 23.38 -24.58
C LYS A 250 22.14 23.02 -23.34
N SER A 251 20.88 22.63 -23.49
CA SER A 251 20.04 22.21 -22.38
C SER A 251 20.79 21.09 -21.64
N LYS A 252 21.34 21.43 -20.48
CA LYS A 252 21.99 20.43 -19.64
C LYS A 252 20.87 19.56 -19.09
N ASN A 253 20.89 18.27 -19.37
CA ASN A 253 20.03 17.31 -18.72
C ASN A 253 20.07 17.58 -17.22
N LYS A 254 18.90 17.70 -16.61
CA LYS A 254 18.82 17.89 -15.17
C LYS A 254 19.15 16.57 -14.51
N VAL A 255 20.25 16.53 -13.77
CA VAL A 255 20.61 15.37 -12.96
C VAL A 255 19.80 15.39 -11.69
N ASP A 256 19.19 14.31 -11.33
CA ASP A 256 18.44 14.11 -10.07
C ASP A 256 18.81 12.77 -9.44
N THR A 257 18.52 12.56 -8.17
CA THR A 257 18.83 11.31 -7.50
C THR A 257 17.62 10.41 -7.40
N VAL A 258 17.81 9.09 -7.40
CA VAL A 258 16.72 8.10 -7.31
C VAL A 258 15.88 8.31 -6.05
N GLN A 259 16.51 8.68 -4.92
CA GLN A 259 15.79 8.99 -3.67
C GLN A 259 14.88 10.20 -3.82
N HIS A 260 15.38 11.29 -4.40
CA HIS A 260 14.58 12.50 -4.61
C HIS A 260 13.44 12.27 -5.60
N ILE A 261 13.70 11.49 -6.64
CA ILE A 261 12.69 11.07 -7.63
C ILE A 261 11.58 10.28 -6.92
N LEU A 262 11.93 9.24 -6.16
CA LEU A 262 10.95 8.44 -5.44
C LEU A 262 10.17 9.27 -4.42
N GLN A 263 10.82 10.16 -3.69
CA GLN A 263 10.16 11.09 -2.76
C GLN A 263 9.16 12.00 -3.50
N THR A 264 9.52 12.48 -4.70
CA THR A 264 8.61 13.28 -5.53
C THR A 264 7.39 12.46 -5.97
N VAL A 265 7.59 11.20 -6.37
CA VAL A 265 6.50 10.29 -6.75
C VAL A 265 5.58 10.03 -5.55
N LEU A 266 6.12 9.78 -4.36
CA LEU A 266 5.34 9.52 -3.14
C LEU A 266 4.55 10.74 -2.68
N THR A 267 5.14 11.95 -2.76
CA THR A 267 4.50 13.16 -2.21
C THR A 267 3.53 13.81 -3.19
N LYS A 268 3.82 13.78 -4.48
CA LYS A 268 3.03 14.48 -5.51
C LYS A 268 2.28 13.54 -6.46
N GLY A 269 2.74 12.29 -6.56
CA GLY A 269 2.16 11.30 -7.48
C GLY A 269 0.66 11.10 -7.31
N PRO A 270 0.15 10.94 -6.06
CA PRO A 270 -1.27 10.68 -5.86
C PRO A 270 -2.20 11.75 -6.41
N ASP A 271 -1.80 13.02 -6.38
CA ASP A 271 -2.57 14.13 -6.96
C ASP A 271 -2.74 13.99 -8.50
N TYR A 272 -1.92 13.15 -9.13
CA TYR A 272 -1.94 12.85 -10.57
C TYR A 272 -2.32 11.41 -10.88
N GLY A 273 -2.96 10.70 -9.94
CA GLY A 273 -3.38 9.31 -10.11
C GLY A 273 -2.22 8.29 -10.08
N ILE A 274 -1.05 8.68 -9.55
CA ILE A 274 0.09 7.77 -9.38
C ILE A 274 0.15 7.33 -7.92
N HIS A 275 -0.18 6.08 -7.66
CA HIS A 275 -0.22 5.50 -6.31
C HIS A 275 0.90 4.51 -6.12
N THR A 276 1.58 4.58 -4.98
CA THR A 276 2.71 3.69 -4.68
C THR A 276 2.37 2.76 -3.51
N ILE A 277 2.67 1.49 -3.70
CA ILE A 277 2.58 0.44 -2.69
C ILE A 277 4.00 -0.03 -2.40
N LEU A 278 4.54 0.37 -1.27
CA LEU A 278 5.95 0.22 -0.91
C LEU A 278 6.11 -0.67 0.31
N GLN A 279 7.08 -1.58 0.27
CA GLN A 279 7.41 -2.42 1.40
C GLN A 279 8.84 -2.19 1.86
N VAL A 280 9.00 -2.10 3.19
CA VAL A 280 10.29 -2.03 3.88
C VAL A 280 10.32 -2.99 5.07
N ASN A 281 11.47 -3.57 5.34
CA ASN A 281 11.63 -4.47 6.49
C ASN A 281 11.62 -3.71 7.81
N LYS A 282 12.20 -2.52 7.83
CA LYS A 282 12.20 -1.58 8.96
C LYS A 282 11.92 -0.19 8.47
N LEU A 283 11.27 0.60 9.31
CA LEU A 283 10.93 1.97 8.95
C LEU A 283 12.16 2.83 8.65
N ASP A 284 13.27 2.58 9.34
CA ASP A 284 14.53 3.30 9.13
C ASP A 284 15.17 3.01 7.76
N ASN A 285 14.72 1.98 7.07
CA ASN A 285 15.16 1.65 5.72
C ASN A 285 14.44 2.48 4.64
N LEU A 286 13.43 3.30 5.02
CA LEU A 286 12.92 4.33 4.13
C LEU A 286 14.01 5.38 3.90
N LEU A 287 14.77 5.20 2.82
CA LEU A 287 15.93 6.02 2.49
C LEU A 287 15.49 7.31 1.78
N PHE A 288 15.38 8.39 2.55
CA PHE A 288 15.24 9.75 2.02
C PHE A 288 16.29 10.65 2.66
N GLN A 289 17.00 11.38 1.82
CA GLN A 289 18.18 12.17 2.15
C GLN A 289 17.87 13.27 3.12
N GLU A 290 17.53 13.40 4.21
CA GLU A 290 17.42 14.56 5.11
C GLU A 290 16.41 14.43 6.26
N TYR A 291 15.72 13.33 6.42
CA TYR A 291 14.68 13.24 7.42
C TYR A 291 14.96 12.14 8.45
N SER A 292 15.09 12.55 9.70
CA SER A 292 14.67 11.64 10.76
C SER A 292 13.16 11.46 10.61
N LEU A 293 12.73 10.39 9.95
CA LEU A 293 11.32 10.14 9.63
C LEU A 293 10.50 10.14 10.93
N ASN A 294 9.83 11.24 11.17
CA ASN A 294 8.84 11.34 12.23
C ASN A 294 7.45 10.99 11.67
N LYS A 295 6.48 10.82 12.57
CA LYS A 295 5.10 10.51 12.21
C LYS A 295 4.55 11.40 11.09
N LYS A 296 4.79 12.72 11.16
CA LYS A 296 4.26 13.69 10.20
C LYS A 296 4.82 13.45 8.80
N ASP A 297 6.11 13.13 8.70
CA ASP A 297 6.78 12.90 7.42
C ASP A 297 6.25 11.61 6.78
N ILE A 298 6.08 10.53 7.55
CA ILE A 298 5.55 9.26 7.05
C ILE A 298 4.12 9.44 6.53
N TYR A 299 3.24 10.05 7.33
CA TYR A 299 1.84 10.23 6.95
C TYR A 299 1.61 11.35 5.92
N SER A 300 2.62 12.18 5.63
CA SER A 300 2.58 13.07 4.48
C SER A 300 2.78 12.35 3.14
N MET A 301 3.32 11.12 3.19
CA MET A 301 3.57 10.28 2.01
C MET A 301 2.64 9.07 1.93
N PHE A 302 2.19 8.54 3.07
CA PHE A 302 1.41 7.29 3.14
C PHE A 302 0.18 7.45 4.02
N GLN A 303 -0.98 7.49 3.42
CA GLN A 303 -2.27 7.48 4.12
C GLN A 303 -2.54 6.13 4.79
N TYR A 304 -2.10 5.06 4.15
CA TYR A 304 -2.34 3.68 4.57
C TYR A 304 -1.04 3.03 5.01
N VAL A 305 -1.08 2.43 6.19
CA VAL A 305 0.07 1.69 6.72
C VAL A 305 -0.38 0.29 7.13
N VAL A 306 0.33 -0.70 6.65
CA VAL A 306 0.20 -2.10 7.09
C VAL A 306 1.44 -2.46 7.88
N VAL A 307 1.26 -2.92 9.10
CA VAL A 307 2.36 -3.35 9.96
C VAL A 307 2.27 -4.84 10.20
N GLN A 308 3.38 -5.50 9.99
CA GLN A 308 3.59 -6.91 10.30
C GLN A 308 4.54 -7.03 11.49
N ARG A 309 5.21 -8.16 11.65
CA ARG A 309 6.22 -8.29 12.69
C ARG A 309 7.33 -7.27 12.49
N THR A 310 7.55 -6.43 13.50
CA THR A 310 8.56 -5.37 13.49
C THR A 310 9.00 -5.06 14.92
N ASP A 311 9.88 -4.10 15.09
CA ASP A 311 10.35 -3.65 16.40
C ASP A 311 9.42 -2.60 17.05
N SER A 312 9.58 -2.42 18.37
CA SER A 312 8.79 -1.45 19.14
C SER A 312 9.07 0.00 18.75
N GLU A 313 10.27 0.30 18.23
CA GLU A 313 10.63 1.65 17.80
C GLU A 313 9.79 2.07 16.57
N THR A 314 9.61 1.17 15.62
CA THR A 314 8.71 1.35 14.48
C THR A 314 7.28 1.64 14.93
N ALA A 315 6.76 0.90 15.94
CA ALA A 315 5.42 1.13 16.47
C ALA A 315 5.28 2.54 17.06
N ILE A 316 6.29 3.02 17.80
CA ILE A 316 6.32 4.36 18.38
C ILE A 316 6.37 5.42 17.28
N LYS A 317 7.24 5.28 16.28
CA LYS A 317 7.36 6.21 15.14
C LYS A 317 6.06 6.31 14.33
N LEU A 318 5.35 5.20 14.17
CA LEU A 318 4.03 5.16 13.53
C LEU A 318 2.90 5.61 14.46
N ALA A 319 3.18 5.86 15.74
CA ALA A 319 2.19 6.18 16.77
C ALA A 319 0.98 5.25 16.75
N LEU A 320 1.25 3.95 16.70
CA LEU A 320 0.24 2.92 16.80
C LEU A 320 -0.36 2.89 18.22
N SER A 321 -1.56 2.35 18.37
CA SER A 321 -2.20 2.27 19.69
C SER A 321 -1.39 1.41 20.66
N ASP A 322 -1.47 1.71 21.97
CA ASP A 322 -0.78 0.96 23.03
C ASP A 322 -1.24 -0.50 23.12
N ASP A 323 -2.41 -0.81 22.58
CA ASP A 323 -2.95 -2.18 22.52
C ASP A 323 -2.23 -3.04 21.45
N PHE A 324 -1.48 -2.41 20.55
CA PHE A 324 -0.77 -3.09 19.48
C PHE A 324 0.69 -3.40 19.87
N LYS A 325 1.06 -4.66 19.76
CA LYS A 325 2.43 -5.14 20.05
C LYS A 325 2.99 -5.85 18.81
N PRO A 326 3.76 -5.12 17.98
CA PRO A 326 4.30 -5.66 16.74
C PRO A 326 5.10 -6.94 16.93
N GLU A 327 5.83 -7.05 18.04
CA GLU A 327 6.68 -8.21 18.36
C GLU A 327 5.87 -9.49 18.65
N GLN A 328 4.58 -9.32 18.95
CA GLN A 328 3.65 -10.43 19.19
C GLN A 328 2.90 -10.86 17.93
N MET A 329 3.15 -10.21 16.82
CA MET A 329 2.62 -10.62 15.54
C MET A 329 3.28 -11.95 15.16
N SER A 330 2.47 -12.96 14.99
CA SER A 330 2.95 -14.32 14.74
C SER A 330 3.50 -14.50 13.34
N ASP A 331 4.64 -15.16 13.23
CA ASP A 331 5.22 -15.64 11.97
C ASP A 331 4.63 -16.99 11.56
N ASP A 332 3.78 -17.55 12.43
CA ASP A 332 3.20 -18.87 12.20
C ASP A 332 2.27 -18.82 10.98
N HIS A 333 2.54 -19.65 9.98
CA HIS A 333 1.69 -19.81 8.79
C HIS A 333 0.23 -20.06 9.14
N GLU A 334 -0.04 -20.67 10.28
CA GLU A 334 -1.38 -20.96 10.76
C GLU A 334 -2.07 -19.74 11.39
N ARG A 335 -1.36 -18.63 11.63
CA ARG A 335 -1.88 -17.46 12.36
C ARG A 335 -1.38 -16.15 11.80
N LEU A 336 -1.29 -16.02 10.50
CA LEU A 336 -0.89 -14.77 9.86
C LEU A 336 -1.80 -13.63 10.32
N ARG A 337 -1.16 -12.59 10.85
CA ARG A 337 -1.83 -11.37 11.31
C ARG A 337 -1.08 -10.17 10.81
N SER A 338 -1.82 -9.20 10.34
CA SER A 338 -1.31 -7.89 9.98
C SER A 338 -2.18 -6.82 10.64
N TYR A 339 -1.58 -5.68 10.87
CA TYR A 339 -2.25 -4.54 11.45
C TYR A 339 -2.36 -3.45 10.40
N PHE A 340 -3.55 -2.94 10.21
CA PHE A 340 -3.85 -1.89 9.25
C PHE A 340 -4.19 -0.60 9.98
N ARG A 341 -3.62 0.51 9.50
CA ARG A 341 -3.95 1.85 9.94
C ARG A 341 -4.28 2.74 8.75
N ASN A 342 -5.36 3.51 8.88
CA ASN A 342 -5.70 4.61 7.98
C ASN A 342 -5.57 5.92 8.76
N ASP A 343 -4.62 6.79 8.38
CA ASP A 343 -4.34 8.02 9.12
C ASP A 343 -5.48 9.05 9.04
N ILE A 344 -6.18 9.12 7.91
CA ILE A 344 -7.31 10.07 7.74
C ILE A 344 -8.49 9.73 8.65
N THR A 345 -8.85 8.45 8.72
CA THR A 345 -10.00 8.01 9.52
C THR A 345 -9.63 7.68 10.95
N GLY A 346 -8.34 7.53 11.25
CA GLY A 346 -7.86 6.99 12.52
C GLY A 346 -8.22 5.52 12.76
N ALA A 347 -8.70 4.81 11.73
CA ALA A 347 -9.07 3.41 11.85
C ALA A 347 -7.83 2.54 12.02
N GLU A 348 -7.87 1.68 13.02
CA GLU A 348 -6.84 0.69 13.31
C GLU A 348 -7.49 -0.69 13.40
N ILE A 349 -7.03 -1.64 12.59
CA ILE A 349 -7.67 -2.94 12.43
C ILE A 349 -6.62 -4.05 12.43
N LEU A 350 -6.76 -4.99 13.36
CA LEU A 350 -6.04 -6.26 13.28
C LEU A 350 -6.77 -7.19 12.32
N TYR A 351 -6.07 -7.75 11.34
CA TYR A 351 -6.68 -8.57 10.30
C TYR A 351 -5.82 -9.77 9.90
N CYS A 352 -6.46 -10.76 9.31
CA CYS A 352 -5.81 -11.88 8.63
C CYS A 352 -5.69 -11.53 7.15
N PRO A 353 -4.48 -11.38 6.60
CA PRO A 353 -4.28 -11.12 5.17
C PRO A 353 -4.73 -12.31 4.34
N PHE A 354 -5.02 -12.06 3.06
CA PHE A 354 -5.29 -13.12 2.11
C PHE A 354 -4.05 -13.97 1.86
N ASP A 355 -4.27 -15.21 1.47
CA ASP A 355 -3.22 -16.16 1.12
C ASP A 355 -2.49 -15.76 -0.17
N SER A 356 -1.38 -16.41 -0.45
CA SER A 356 -0.62 -16.18 -1.69
C SER A 356 -1.51 -16.45 -2.90
N ILE A 357 -1.42 -15.57 -3.90
CA ILE A 357 -2.11 -15.79 -5.17
C ILE A 357 -1.45 -16.91 -5.96
N THR A 358 -2.26 -17.63 -6.70
CA THR A 358 -1.81 -18.68 -7.63
C THR A 358 -2.10 -18.27 -9.07
N VAL A 359 -1.46 -18.92 -10.03
CA VAL A 359 -1.76 -18.76 -11.46
C VAL A 359 -3.26 -18.95 -11.75
N ASN A 360 -3.90 -19.91 -11.06
CA ASN A 360 -5.34 -20.14 -11.23
C ASN A 360 -6.19 -18.98 -10.69
N ASP A 361 -5.77 -18.33 -9.60
CA ASP A 361 -6.46 -17.15 -9.06
C ASP A 361 -6.42 -16.00 -10.05
N ILE A 362 -5.24 -15.75 -10.63
CA ILE A 362 -5.05 -14.71 -11.66
C ILE A 362 -5.96 -15.01 -12.85
N LYS A 363 -5.88 -16.22 -13.41
CA LYS A 363 -6.70 -16.64 -14.55
C LYS A 363 -8.21 -16.56 -14.27
N ASN A 364 -8.65 -16.84 -13.05
CA ASN A 364 -10.06 -16.78 -12.68
C ASN A 364 -10.59 -15.34 -12.59
N LEU A 365 -9.84 -14.43 -11.99
CA LEU A 365 -10.23 -13.03 -11.85
C LEU A 365 -10.02 -12.23 -13.14
N MET A 366 -9.11 -12.69 -14.00
CA MET A 366 -8.76 -12.04 -15.25
C MET A 366 -9.41 -12.71 -16.48
N LYS A 367 -10.44 -13.54 -16.30
CA LYS A 367 -11.36 -13.98 -17.38
C LYS A 367 -12.44 -12.95 -17.58
#